data_bf027bd8d6d560598c94ae9a534d6686
#
_entry.id   bf027bd8d6d560598c94ae9a534d6686
#
_cell.length_a   1.000
_cell.length_b   1.000
_cell.length_c   1.000
_cell.angle_alpha   90.00
_cell.angle_beta   90.00
_cell.angle_gamma   90.00
#
_symmetry.space_group_name_H-M   'P 1'
#
loop_
_entity.id
_entity.type
_entity.pdbx_description
1 polymer ?
#
loop_
_entity_poly.entity_id
_entity_poly.type
_entity_poly.pdbx_seq_one_letter_code
_entity_poly.pdbx_strand_id
1 'polypeptide(L)'
;DGITHQDQRDAFQFAYRFSELDAKQGRVVTSATFELAEEDPQKVKQTLLECQRFRMEKQPYNQPSCGSVFKNPPQDYAARLIELSRLKGKVRGRAQVSPKHANFIVNLGDAASDDIFGLMDEIREQVYRDHKIDLIPEVQILQ
;
A
#
# COMPACT_ATOMS: atom_id res chain seq x y z
N ASP A 1 27.62 -13.17 -0.80
CA ASP A 1 28.58 -13.93 0.02
C ASP A 1 27.90 -14.97 0.91
N GLY A 2 26.57 -14.97 1.06
CA GLY A 2 25.84 -15.99 1.82
C GLY A 2 26.07 -15.95 3.35
N ILE A 3 26.60 -14.85 3.87
CA ILE A 3 26.83 -14.69 5.30
C ILE A 3 25.52 -14.22 5.98
N THR A 4 25.09 -14.96 7.01
CA THR A 4 23.95 -14.60 7.83
C THR A 4 24.41 -13.76 9.03
N HIS A 5 23.79 -12.61 9.23
CA HIS A 5 23.98 -11.76 10.41
C HIS A 5 22.71 -11.75 11.25
N GLN A 6 22.87 -11.67 12.56
CA GLN A 6 21.76 -11.46 13.49
C GLN A 6 21.91 -10.08 14.11
N ASP A 7 20.99 -9.20 13.81
CA ASP A 7 20.98 -7.82 14.27
C ASP A 7 19.76 -7.59 15.19
N GLN A 8 19.89 -6.69 16.15
CA GLN A 8 18.78 -6.24 16.99
C GLN A 8 18.02 -5.10 16.29
N ARG A 9 16.77 -4.86 16.73
CA ARG A 9 15.90 -3.82 16.15
C ARG A 9 16.55 -2.43 16.14
N ASP A 10 17.27 -2.10 17.20
CA ASP A 10 17.94 -0.80 17.39
C ASP A 10 19.16 -0.58 16.47
N ALA A 11 19.65 -1.64 15.83
CA ALA A 11 20.66 -1.53 14.77
C ALA A 11 20.11 -0.90 13.47
N PHE A 12 18.81 -0.65 13.37
CA PHE A 12 18.14 -0.12 12.18
C PHE A 12 17.21 1.03 12.50
N GLN A 13 17.15 2.00 11.59
CA GLN A 13 16.18 3.08 11.65
C GLN A 13 14.90 2.69 10.91
N PHE A 14 13.76 3.02 11.52
CA PHE A 14 12.43 2.82 10.96
C PHE A 14 11.64 4.13 11.01
N ALA A 15 10.93 4.43 9.94
CA ALA A 15 10.00 5.56 9.85
C ALA A 15 8.79 5.15 9.00
N TYR A 16 7.84 6.09 8.81
CA TYR A 16 6.69 5.83 7.95
C TYR A 16 7.14 5.45 6.53
N ARG A 17 6.81 4.22 6.10
CA ARG A 17 7.18 3.66 4.78
C ARG A 17 8.69 3.72 4.49
N PHE A 18 9.50 3.66 5.54
CA PHE A 18 10.94 3.62 5.44
C PHE A 18 11.53 2.59 6.42
N SER A 19 12.47 1.82 5.93
CA SER A 19 13.33 0.96 6.71
C SER A 19 14.76 1.09 6.19
N GLU A 20 15.72 1.21 7.09
CA GLU A 20 17.13 1.22 6.71
C GLU A 20 17.55 -0.12 6.05
N LEU A 21 16.78 -1.19 6.28
CA LEU A 21 16.97 -2.48 5.60
C LEU A 21 16.76 -2.36 4.09
N ASP A 22 15.78 -1.54 3.66
CA ASP A 22 15.51 -1.30 2.23
C ASP A 22 16.63 -0.53 1.53
N ALA A 23 17.36 0.30 2.29
CA ALA A 23 18.45 1.13 1.76
C ALA A 23 19.79 0.38 1.63
N LYS A 24 19.93 -0.76 2.30
CA LYS A 24 21.19 -1.56 2.29
C LYS A 24 21.14 -2.57 1.14
N GLN A 25 21.71 -2.17 0.02
CA GLN A 25 21.80 -3.05 -1.16
C GLN A 25 22.42 -4.41 -0.84
N GLY A 26 21.83 -5.47 -1.36
CA GLY A 26 22.33 -6.83 -1.25
C GLY A 26 22.01 -7.54 0.07
N ARG A 27 21.26 -6.91 1.00
CA ARG A 27 20.78 -7.58 2.22
C ARG A 27 19.36 -8.10 2.03
N VAL A 28 19.13 -9.33 2.49
CA VAL A 28 17.81 -9.97 2.47
C VAL A 28 17.47 -10.40 3.89
N VAL A 29 16.29 -10.00 4.38
CA VAL A 29 15.77 -10.46 5.67
C VAL A 29 15.28 -11.90 5.50
N THR A 30 15.93 -12.85 6.17
CA THR A 30 15.57 -14.26 6.11
C THR A 30 14.64 -14.69 7.23
N SER A 31 14.72 -14.02 8.39
CA SER A 31 13.85 -14.28 9.53
C SER A 31 13.76 -13.06 10.43
N ALA A 32 12.67 -13.01 11.22
CA ALA A 32 12.50 -12.03 12.28
C ALA A 32 11.88 -12.71 13.50
N THR A 33 12.39 -12.39 14.70
CA THR A 33 11.85 -12.88 15.98
C THR A 33 11.13 -11.73 16.67
N PHE A 34 9.90 -11.99 17.11
CA PHE A 34 9.08 -11.01 17.83
C PHE A 34 8.81 -11.51 19.24
N GLU A 35 8.99 -10.63 20.21
CA GLU A 35 8.48 -10.83 21.57
C GLU A 35 6.99 -10.49 21.60
N LEU A 36 6.17 -11.43 22.07
CA LEU A 36 4.71 -11.28 22.15
C LEU A 36 4.27 -11.35 23.60
N ALA A 37 3.24 -10.56 23.93
CA ALA A 37 2.54 -10.70 25.21
C ALA A 37 1.52 -11.83 25.15
N GLU A 38 1.38 -12.59 26.23
CA GLU A 38 0.30 -13.55 26.37
C GLU A 38 -1.04 -12.84 26.53
N GLU A 39 -2.06 -13.34 25.82
CA GLU A 39 -3.43 -12.82 25.89
C GLU A 39 -4.42 -13.98 25.78
N ASP A 40 -5.65 -13.77 26.25
CA ASP A 40 -6.74 -14.74 26.13
C ASP A 40 -6.96 -15.13 24.68
N PRO A 41 -6.91 -16.43 24.33
CA PRO A 41 -7.09 -16.90 22.95
C PRO A 41 -8.42 -16.49 22.32
N GLN A 42 -9.50 -16.36 23.11
CA GLN A 42 -10.80 -15.92 22.59
C GLN A 42 -10.77 -14.44 22.23
N LYS A 43 -10.14 -13.62 23.06
CA LYS A 43 -9.96 -12.19 22.79
C LYS A 43 -9.09 -11.95 21.54
N VAL A 44 -7.98 -12.70 21.41
CA VAL A 44 -7.12 -12.65 20.21
C VAL A 44 -7.91 -13.00 18.97
N LYS A 45 -8.70 -14.10 19.01
CA LYS A 45 -9.54 -14.54 17.90
C LYS A 45 -10.59 -13.49 17.53
N GLN A 46 -11.25 -12.90 18.52
CA GLN A 46 -12.25 -11.85 18.27
C GLN A 46 -11.61 -10.62 17.62
N THR A 47 -10.48 -10.13 18.14
CA THR A 47 -9.74 -9.00 17.57
C THR A 47 -9.33 -9.28 16.11
N LEU A 48 -8.84 -10.49 15.84
CA LEU A 48 -8.48 -10.90 14.47
C LEU A 48 -9.69 -10.84 13.53
N LEU A 49 -10.84 -11.38 13.95
CA LEU A 49 -12.06 -11.36 13.14
C LEU A 49 -12.58 -9.94 12.90
N GLU A 50 -12.51 -9.06 13.88
CA GLU A 50 -12.86 -7.64 13.75
C GLU A 50 -11.94 -6.93 12.76
N CYS A 51 -10.62 -7.13 12.86
CA CYS A 51 -9.64 -6.60 11.91
C CYS A 51 -9.90 -7.10 10.49
N GLN A 52 -10.16 -8.40 10.32
CA GLN A 52 -10.47 -8.98 9.00
C GLN A 52 -11.75 -8.38 8.42
N ARG A 53 -12.83 -8.28 9.22
CA ARG A 53 -14.10 -7.68 8.80
C ARG A 53 -13.89 -6.23 8.37
N PHE A 54 -13.22 -5.42 9.19
CA PHE A 54 -12.91 -4.03 8.87
C PHE A 54 -12.16 -3.90 7.53
N ARG A 55 -11.13 -4.73 7.32
CA ARG A 55 -10.38 -4.73 6.07
C ARG A 55 -11.24 -5.12 4.88
N MET A 56 -12.06 -6.18 5.02
CA MET A 56 -12.98 -6.62 3.97
C MET A 56 -14.04 -5.57 3.64
N GLU A 57 -14.49 -4.78 4.62
CA GLU A 57 -15.44 -3.68 4.40
C GLU A 57 -14.81 -2.48 3.68
N LYS A 58 -13.55 -2.16 3.98
CA LYS A 58 -12.89 -0.93 3.51
C LYS A 58 -12.03 -1.11 2.28
N GLN A 59 -11.57 -2.31 1.97
CA GLN A 59 -10.62 -2.58 0.89
C GLN A 59 -11.20 -3.57 -0.15
N PRO A 60 -10.80 -3.48 -1.44
CA PRO A 60 -11.36 -4.29 -2.52
C PRO A 60 -10.72 -5.69 -2.58
N TYR A 61 -10.84 -6.51 -1.52
CA TYR A 61 -10.24 -7.85 -1.45
C TYR A 61 -10.79 -8.86 -2.47
N ASN A 62 -11.92 -8.56 -3.07
CA ASN A 62 -12.56 -9.40 -4.09
C ASN A 62 -12.05 -9.14 -5.51
N GLN A 63 -11.10 -8.25 -5.69
CA GLN A 63 -10.52 -7.92 -6.99
C GLN A 63 -8.99 -7.89 -6.89
N PRO A 64 -8.26 -8.37 -7.93
CA PRO A 64 -6.80 -8.29 -7.95
C PRO A 64 -6.32 -6.84 -7.89
N SER A 65 -5.39 -6.57 -6.98
CA SER A 65 -4.75 -5.26 -6.81
C SER A 65 -3.41 -5.42 -6.08
N CYS A 66 -2.54 -4.42 -6.17
CA CYS A 66 -1.27 -4.39 -5.44
C CYS A 66 -1.37 -3.71 -4.05
N GLY A 67 -2.58 -3.45 -3.57
CA GLY A 67 -2.79 -2.68 -2.34
C GLY A 67 -2.83 -1.18 -2.57
N SER A 68 -2.39 -0.40 -1.58
CA SER A 68 -2.29 1.06 -1.72
C SER A 68 -1.26 1.44 -2.77
N VAL A 69 -1.67 2.27 -3.72
CA VAL A 69 -0.82 2.68 -4.85
C VAL A 69 0.12 3.83 -4.47
N PHE A 70 -0.34 4.76 -3.64
CA PHE A 70 0.41 5.93 -3.24
C PHE A 70 0.63 5.99 -1.73
N LYS A 71 1.78 6.54 -1.31
CA LYS A 71 2.06 6.88 0.07
C LYS A 71 1.13 8.02 0.52
N ASN A 72 0.75 8.03 1.79
CA ASN A 72 0.05 9.18 2.34
C ASN A 72 1.00 10.37 2.41
N PRO A 73 0.61 11.55 1.91
CA PRO A 73 1.39 12.77 2.06
C PRO A 73 1.38 13.22 3.53
N PRO A 74 2.32 14.11 3.93
CA PRO A 74 2.29 14.69 5.28
C PRO A 74 0.94 15.34 5.57
N GLN A 75 0.36 15.01 6.74
CA GLN A 75 -0.90 15.56 7.28
C GLN A 75 -2.18 15.25 6.48
N ASP A 76 -2.13 14.36 5.48
CA ASP A 76 -3.31 13.96 4.71
C ASP A 76 -3.25 12.48 4.27
N TYR A 77 -4.34 12.02 3.65
CA TYR A 77 -4.47 10.67 3.12
C TYR A 77 -4.61 10.70 1.61
N ALA A 78 -3.79 9.92 0.90
CA ALA A 78 -3.86 9.80 -0.56
C ALA A 78 -5.27 9.40 -1.02
N ALA A 79 -5.92 8.44 -0.33
CA ALA A 79 -7.29 8.04 -0.65
C ALA A 79 -8.29 9.19 -0.58
N ARG A 80 -8.17 10.08 0.41
CA ARG A 80 -9.06 11.24 0.57
C ARG A 80 -8.88 12.24 -0.58
N LEU A 81 -7.64 12.54 -0.94
CA LEU A 81 -7.32 13.46 -2.05
C LEU A 81 -7.85 12.94 -3.39
N ILE A 82 -7.64 11.65 -3.66
CA ILE A 82 -8.15 10.99 -4.87
C ILE A 82 -9.68 11.00 -4.92
N GLU A 83 -10.33 10.80 -3.78
CA GLU A 83 -11.79 10.85 -3.67
C GLU A 83 -12.34 12.26 -3.87
N LEU A 84 -11.72 13.28 -3.28
CA LEU A 84 -12.09 14.70 -3.48
C LEU A 84 -11.90 15.13 -4.94
N SER A 85 -10.90 14.58 -5.63
CA SER A 85 -10.70 14.79 -7.07
C SER A 85 -11.66 13.96 -7.94
N ARG A 86 -12.66 13.29 -7.33
CA ARG A 86 -13.72 12.51 -8.02
C ARG A 86 -13.21 11.41 -8.93
N LEU A 87 -12.10 10.77 -8.54
CA LEU A 87 -11.45 9.74 -9.36
C LEU A 87 -11.90 8.31 -9.02
N LYS A 88 -12.69 8.10 -7.96
CA LYS A 88 -13.27 6.78 -7.67
C LYS A 88 -14.05 6.25 -8.86
N GLY A 89 -13.80 5.00 -9.23
CA GLY A 89 -14.46 4.34 -10.35
C GLY A 89 -13.90 4.70 -11.72
N LYS A 90 -12.93 5.65 -11.82
CA LYS A 90 -12.30 6.00 -13.10
C LYS A 90 -11.61 4.77 -13.68
N VAL A 91 -11.81 4.55 -14.97
CA VAL A 91 -11.30 3.39 -15.73
C VAL A 91 -10.34 3.86 -16.81
N ARG A 92 -9.27 3.09 -17.00
CA ARG A 92 -8.38 3.17 -18.16
C ARG A 92 -8.10 1.74 -18.62
N GLY A 93 -8.47 1.41 -19.86
CA GLY A 93 -8.41 0.04 -20.36
C GLY A 93 -9.14 -0.93 -19.41
N ARG A 94 -8.41 -1.85 -18.81
CA ARG A 94 -8.95 -2.81 -17.82
C ARG A 94 -8.50 -2.53 -16.38
N ALA A 95 -7.88 -1.40 -16.11
CA ALA A 95 -7.57 -0.91 -14.77
C ALA A 95 -8.63 0.08 -14.28
N GLN A 96 -8.98 0.04 -13.00
CA GLN A 96 -9.97 0.93 -12.39
C GLN A 96 -9.51 1.42 -11.03
N VAL A 97 -9.69 2.73 -10.75
CA VAL A 97 -9.65 3.26 -9.38
C VAL A 97 -10.80 2.63 -8.59
N SER A 98 -10.49 1.88 -7.56
CA SER A 98 -11.52 1.17 -6.80
C SER A 98 -12.59 2.12 -6.28
N PRO A 99 -13.88 1.84 -6.54
CA PRO A 99 -14.98 2.59 -5.95
C PRO A 99 -15.07 2.41 -4.44
N LYS A 100 -14.45 1.36 -3.90
CA LYS A 100 -14.45 1.04 -2.46
C LYS A 100 -13.36 1.80 -1.71
N HIS A 101 -12.15 1.85 -2.25
CA HIS A 101 -10.99 2.54 -1.64
C HIS A 101 -10.19 3.27 -2.72
N ALA A 102 -10.23 4.60 -2.71
CA ALA A 102 -9.69 5.41 -3.81
C ALA A 102 -8.17 5.27 -4.05
N ASN A 103 -7.39 4.85 -3.03
CA ASN A 103 -5.95 4.59 -3.19
C ASN A 103 -5.63 3.16 -3.66
N PHE A 104 -6.61 2.45 -4.25
CA PHE A 104 -6.44 1.14 -4.85
C PHE A 104 -6.77 1.20 -6.33
N ILE A 105 -5.91 0.65 -7.16
CA ILE A 105 -6.21 0.34 -8.56
C ILE A 105 -6.47 -1.15 -8.65
N VAL A 106 -7.65 -1.53 -9.12
CA VAL A 106 -8.06 -2.91 -9.31
C VAL A 106 -7.95 -3.30 -10.77
N ASN A 107 -7.57 -4.55 -11.01
CA ASN A 107 -7.57 -5.18 -12.33
C ASN A 107 -8.95 -5.81 -12.58
N LEU A 108 -9.65 -5.32 -13.60
CA LEU A 108 -10.96 -5.83 -14.01
C LEU A 108 -10.88 -7.11 -14.86
N GLY A 109 -9.69 -7.68 -14.99
CA GLY A 109 -9.33 -8.80 -15.85
C GLY A 109 -8.52 -8.32 -17.06
N ASP A 110 -7.33 -8.88 -17.20
CA ASP A 110 -6.41 -8.64 -18.34
C ASP A 110 -6.00 -7.16 -18.51
N ALA A 111 -5.86 -6.39 -17.42
CA ALA A 111 -5.32 -5.05 -17.48
C ALA A 111 -3.84 -5.11 -17.92
N ALA A 112 -3.48 -4.32 -18.92
CA ALA A 112 -2.09 -4.11 -19.29
C ALA A 112 -1.37 -3.26 -18.23
N SER A 113 -0.05 -3.40 -18.14
CA SER A 113 0.77 -2.55 -17.25
C SER A 113 0.58 -1.07 -17.59
N ASP A 114 0.48 -0.72 -18.89
CA ASP A 114 0.25 0.63 -19.38
C ASP A 114 -1.10 1.22 -18.93
N ASP A 115 -2.12 0.37 -18.74
CA ASP A 115 -3.40 0.81 -18.18
C ASP A 115 -3.22 1.27 -16.74
N ILE A 116 -2.46 0.49 -15.95
CA ILE A 116 -2.21 0.78 -14.55
C ILE A 116 -1.33 2.03 -14.40
N PHE A 117 -0.21 2.09 -15.12
CA PHE A 117 0.71 3.23 -15.07
C PHE A 117 0.05 4.52 -15.55
N GLY A 118 -0.64 4.46 -16.67
CA GLY A 118 -1.35 5.63 -17.18
C GLY A 118 -2.46 6.11 -16.23
N LEU A 119 -3.14 5.19 -15.54
CA LEU A 119 -4.12 5.57 -14.52
C LEU A 119 -3.45 6.19 -13.28
N MET A 120 -2.27 5.71 -12.88
CA MET A 120 -1.47 6.32 -11.81
C MET A 120 -1.06 7.75 -12.16
N ASP A 121 -0.60 7.98 -13.39
CA ASP A 121 -0.20 9.32 -13.86
C ASP A 121 -1.40 10.27 -13.90
N GLU A 122 -2.54 9.83 -14.42
CA GLU A 122 -3.78 10.61 -14.43
C GLU A 122 -4.25 10.99 -13.03
N ILE A 123 -4.11 10.09 -12.05
CA ILE A 123 -4.42 10.36 -10.64
C ILE A 123 -3.47 11.44 -10.09
N ARG A 124 -2.17 11.29 -10.29
CA ARG A 124 -1.16 12.24 -9.81
C ARG A 124 -1.40 13.64 -10.38
N GLU A 125 -1.58 13.73 -11.69
CA GLU A 125 -1.84 14.99 -12.36
C GLU A 125 -3.11 15.68 -11.86
N GLN A 126 -4.20 14.93 -11.70
CA GLN A 126 -5.45 15.49 -11.23
C GLN A 126 -5.36 15.96 -9.79
N VAL A 127 -4.79 15.13 -8.90
CA VAL A 127 -4.60 15.50 -7.49
C VAL A 127 -3.66 16.72 -7.36
N TYR A 128 -2.61 16.77 -8.17
CA TYR A 128 -1.73 17.95 -8.19
C TYR A 128 -2.45 19.22 -8.68
N ARG A 129 -3.29 19.12 -9.70
CA ARG A 129 -4.10 20.26 -10.19
C ARG A 129 -5.03 20.80 -9.10
N ASP A 130 -5.72 19.90 -8.41
CA ASP A 130 -6.78 20.24 -7.45
C ASP A 130 -6.22 20.69 -6.09
N HIS A 131 -5.17 20.03 -5.62
CA HIS A 131 -4.67 20.14 -4.25
C HIS A 131 -3.24 20.65 -4.10
N LYS A 132 -2.47 20.75 -5.21
CA LYS A 132 -1.03 21.09 -5.23
C LYS A 132 -0.16 20.11 -4.44
N ILE A 133 -0.59 18.86 -4.33
CA ILE A 133 0.09 17.77 -3.65
C ILE A 133 0.54 16.76 -4.69
N ASP A 134 1.84 16.47 -4.75
CA ASP A 134 2.38 15.39 -5.59
C ASP A 134 2.31 14.06 -4.83
N LEU A 135 1.55 13.11 -5.36
CA LEU A 135 1.43 11.78 -4.79
C LEU A 135 2.63 10.92 -5.17
N ILE A 136 3.30 10.38 -4.15
CA ILE A 136 4.47 9.51 -4.32
C ILE A 136 3.99 8.05 -4.42
N PRO A 137 4.32 7.31 -5.49
CA PRO A 137 4.02 5.88 -5.56
C PRO A 137 4.61 5.08 -4.40
N GLU A 138 3.82 4.17 -3.83
CA GLU A 138 4.27 3.16 -2.87
C GLU A 138 4.63 1.86 -3.57
N VAL A 139 3.98 1.57 -4.69
CA VAL A 139 4.26 0.40 -5.53
C VAL A 139 5.65 0.50 -6.15
N GLN A 140 6.36 -0.63 -6.15
CA GLN A 140 7.67 -0.74 -6.78
C GLN A 140 7.49 -1.33 -8.18
N ILE A 141 8.07 -0.66 -9.18
CA ILE A 141 8.04 -1.09 -10.57
C ILE A 141 9.34 -1.82 -10.83
N LEU A 142 9.24 -3.11 -11.13
CA LEU A 142 10.37 -3.93 -11.58
C LEU A 142 10.45 -3.84 -13.11
N GLN A 143 11.61 -3.44 -13.61
CA GLN A 143 11.93 -3.37 -15.04
C GLN A 143 12.75 -4.57 -15.45
#